data_88331118d1102bfe11c9fbbbe595e0ec
#
_entry.id   88331118d1102bfe11c9fbbbe595e0ec
#
_cell.length_a   1.000
_cell.length_b   1.000
_cell.length_c   1.000
_cell.angle_alpha   90.00
_cell.angle_beta   90.00
_cell.angle_gamma   90.00
#
_symmetry.space_group_name_H-M   'P 1'
#
loop_
_entity.id
_entity.type
_entity.pdbx_description
1 polymer ?
#
loop_
_entity_poly.entity_id
_entity_poly.type
_entity_poly.pdbx_seq_one_letter_code
_entity_poly.pdbx_strand_id
1 'polypeptide(L)'
;MDLQRGMRDQLEKYVDLRQSVDIQMNTSGSAVYDYCCFGVDWAGRLSDDRYMVFYNQPQSPDREITYAASGSGAQFVVNLEQLPDAIQKLVFTVSIDGNGTMSDITGHTAAIRQNGRTVLELRLSGADFHREKAIIAIELYKKGVWRFGAVASGFNGGLGDLLRAYGGEELTEAEPAVQKVSLEKRLEREAPQLVSLAKPLRVELEKRNLLDCVARVALVLDISGSMTQRYNNGTGQEIVNKTLPLAGQFDDDGELDFWYYGTTPKRMPS
;
A
#
# COMPACT_ATOMS: atom_id res chain seq x y z
N MET A 1 -8.44 22.19 21.16
CA MET A 1 -9.02 23.26 20.28
C MET A 1 -9.47 22.61 18.99
N ASP A 2 -10.70 22.90 18.55
CA ASP A 2 -11.22 22.38 17.28
C ASP A 2 -10.67 23.20 16.11
N LEU A 3 -10.17 22.50 15.09
CA LEU A 3 -9.66 23.07 13.85
C LEU A 3 -10.78 23.13 12.80
N GLN A 4 -10.75 24.18 12.00
CA GLN A 4 -11.57 24.29 10.79
C GLN A 4 -10.68 24.17 9.54
N ARG A 5 -11.24 23.68 8.45
CA ARG A 5 -10.58 23.62 7.15
C ARG A 5 -9.92 24.95 6.79
N GLY A 6 -8.65 24.90 6.42
CA GLY A 6 -7.84 26.05 6.06
C GLY A 6 -7.15 26.77 7.23
N MET A 7 -7.45 26.42 8.49
CA MET A 7 -6.75 27.00 9.64
C MET A 7 -5.27 26.64 9.62
N ARG A 8 -4.43 27.63 9.96
CA ARG A 8 -2.97 27.51 10.01
C ARG A 8 -2.43 28.38 11.14
N ASP A 9 -1.51 27.83 11.93
CA ASP A 9 -0.81 28.63 12.96
C ASP A 9 0.58 28.04 13.25
N GLN A 10 1.35 28.71 14.11
CA GLN A 10 2.62 28.22 14.64
C GLN A 10 2.37 27.07 15.62
N LEU A 11 3.05 25.96 15.40
CA LEU A 11 2.83 24.75 16.19
C LEU A 11 3.32 24.90 17.64
N GLU A 12 4.39 25.63 17.84
CA GLU A 12 5.02 25.89 19.17
C GLU A 12 4.09 26.61 20.17
N LYS A 13 3.00 27.22 19.70
CA LYS A 13 2.00 27.82 20.59
C LYS A 13 1.17 26.75 21.33
N TYR A 14 1.19 25.52 20.85
CA TYR A 14 0.31 24.44 21.29
C TYR A 14 1.07 23.24 21.83
N VAL A 15 2.30 23.02 21.38
CA VAL A 15 3.15 21.90 21.78
C VAL A 15 4.61 22.33 22.03
N ASP A 16 5.31 21.57 22.85
CA ASP A 16 6.77 21.69 23.01
C ASP A 16 7.48 20.90 21.90
N LEU A 17 8.11 21.60 20.94
CA LEU A 17 8.74 20.98 19.77
C LEU A 17 9.95 20.07 20.12
N ARG A 18 10.52 20.21 21.32
CA ARG A 18 11.61 19.35 21.82
C ARG A 18 11.13 17.96 22.23
N GLN A 19 9.83 17.78 22.35
CA GLN A 19 9.20 16.51 22.67
C GLN A 19 8.50 15.96 21.43
N SER A 20 8.28 14.66 21.42
CA SER A 20 7.50 14.04 20.35
C SER A 20 6.06 14.59 20.31
N VAL A 21 5.55 14.68 19.10
CA VAL A 21 4.17 15.07 18.80
C VAL A 21 3.48 13.87 18.16
N ASP A 22 2.30 13.53 18.66
CA ASP A 22 1.50 12.44 18.12
C ASP A 22 0.46 13.00 17.16
N ILE A 23 0.36 12.41 15.98
CA ILE A 23 -0.75 12.64 15.06
C ILE A 23 -1.62 11.39 15.04
N GLN A 24 -2.80 11.52 15.62
CA GLN A 24 -3.77 10.42 15.66
C GLN A 24 -4.87 10.67 14.64
N MET A 25 -5.10 9.67 13.79
CA MET A 25 -6.13 9.72 12.74
C MET A 25 -7.07 8.54 12.88
N ASN A 26 -8.38 8.78 12.78
CA ASN A 26 -9.39 7.74 12.78
C ASN A 26 -10.44 8.05 11.74
N THR A 27 -10.86 7.04 11.01
CA THR A 27 -11.93 7.14 10.00
C THR A 27 -12.99 6.10 10.29
N SER A 28 -14.25 6.49 10.21
CA SER A 28 -15.41 5.62 10.35
C SER A 28 -16.18 5.58 9.05
N GLY A 29 -16.53 4.39 8.60
CA GLY A 29 -17.26 4.14 7.37
C GLY A 29 -17.20 2.66 7.01
N SER A 30 -17.67 2.30 5.82
CA SER A 30 -17.75 0.89 5.36
C SER A 30 -16.52 0.42 4.59
N ALA A 31 -15.60 1.33 4.22
CA ALA A 31 -14.40 1.03 3.45
C ALA A 31 -13.22 0.62 4.34
N VAL A 32 -12.16 0.12 3.71
CA VAL A 32 -10.83 -0.04 4.32
C VAL A 32 -10.07 1.27 4.12
N TYR A 33 -9.39 1.73 5.16
CA TYR A 33 -8.70 3.01 5.15
C TYR A 33 -7.22 2.84 5.43
N ASP A 34 -6.39 3.37 4.54
CA ASP A 34 -4.95 3.40 4.68
C ASP A 34 -4.47 4.79 5.08
N TYR A 35 -3.56 4.84 6.03
CA TYR A 35 -3.00 6.08 6.56
C TYR A 35 -1.53 6.18 6.22
N CYS A 36 -1.12 7.36 5.75
CA CYS A 36 0.26 7.62 5.38
C CYS A 36 0.72 9.00 5.84
N CYS A 37 2.01 9.08 6.19
CA CYS A 37 2.74 10.33 6.37
C CYS A 37 3.79 10.46 5.28
N PHE A 38 3.73 11.53 4.50
CA PHE A 38 4.76 11.87 3.51
C PHE A 38 5.66 12.95 4.08
N GLY A 39 6.96 12.65 4.19
CA GLY A 39 7.99 13.64 4.46
C GLY A 39 8.50 14.24 3.14
N VAL A 40 8.22 15.51 2.89
CA VAL A 40 8.55 16.17 1.62
C VAL A 40 9.55 17.31 1.80
N ASP A 41 10.30 17.58 0.75
CA ASP A 41 11.32 18.62 0.68
C ASP A 41 10.71 20.03 0.55
N TRP A 42 11.58 21.03 0.42
CA TRP A 42 11.17 22.42 0.24
C TRP A 42 10.41 22.69 -1.08
N ALA A 43 10.62 21.83 -2.10
CA ALA A 43 9.86 21.90 -3.36
C ALA A 43 8.51 21.18 -3.26
N GLY A 44 8.21 20.59 -2.10
CA GLY A 44 6.99 19.81 -1.86
C GLY A 44 7.03 18.44 -2.49
N ARG A 45 8.22 17.84 -2.69
CA ARG A 45 8.38 16.53 -3.31
C ARG A 45 8.87 15.51 -2.30
N LEU A 46 8.38 14.29 -2.42
CA LEU A 46 8.92 13.10 -1.75
C LEU A 46 10.26 12.75 -2.44
N SER A 47 11.36 13.36 -1.97
CA SER A 47 12.69 13.18 -2.54
C SER A 47 13.43 11.96 -1.98
N ASP A 48 12.90 11.34 -0.95
CA ASP A 48 13.41 10.11 -0.32
C ASP A 48 12.22 9.25 0.12
N ASP A 49 12.00 8.13 -0.58
CA ASP A 49 10.87 7.22 -0.35
C ASP A 49 10.85 6.64 1.07
N ARG A 50 11.98 6.63 1.78
CA ARG A 50 12.05 6.19 3.18
C ARG A 50 11.28 7.10 4.13
N TYR A 51 10.89 8.31 3.67
CA TYR A 51 10.02 9.24 4.39
C TYR A 51 8.53 9.13 4.00
N MET A 52 8.16 8.10 3.24
CA MET A 52 6.78 7.66 3.13
C MET A 52 6.50 6.62 4.22
N VAL A 53 5.93 7.07 5.34
CA VAL A 53 5.69 6.22 6.52
C VAL A 53 4.23 5.76 6.56
N PHE A 54 4.01 4.44 6.57
CA PHE A 54 2.71 3.78 6.55
C PHE A 54 2.82 2.34 7.10
N TYR A 55 1.80 1.53 7.01
CA TYR A 55 1.75 0.19 7.64
C TYR A 55 2.87 -0.76 7.14
N ASN A 56 3.26 -0.71 5.85
CA ASN A 56 4.35 -1.54 5.31
C ASN A 56 5.76 -0.95 5.55
N GLN A 57 5.85 0.34 5.77
CA GLN A 57 7.07 1.05 6.13
C GLN A 57 6.81 1.88 7.40
N PRO A 58 6.77 1.23 8.59
CA PRO A 58 6.25 1.85 9.80
C PRO A 58 7.20 2.85 10.47
N GLN A 59 8.34 3.16 9.87
CA GLN A 59 9.29 4.11 10.43
C GLN A 59 10.18 4.75 9.35
N SER A 60 10.55 6.02 9.55
CA SER A 60 11.61 6.70 8.81
C SER A 60 13.00 6.20 9.21
N PRO A 61 14.09 6.55 8.47
CA PRO A 61 15.42 5.98 8.65
C PRO A 61 15.95 5.98 10.09
N ASP A 62 15.84 7.12 10.79
CA ASP A 62 16.32 7.27 12.17
C ASP A 62 15.17 7.33 13.19
N ARG A 63 13.99 6.83 12.80
CA ARG A 63 12.76 6.77 13.61
C ARG A 63 12.23 8.14 14.03
N GLU A 64 12.51 9.16 13.29
CA GLU A 64 11.98 10.51 13.53
C GLU A 64 10.46 10.54 13.34
N ILE A 65 9.95 9.65 12.47
CA ILE A 65 8.54 9.38 12.26
C ILE A 65 8.32 7.88 12.44
N THR A 66 7.38 7.51 13.30
CA THR A 66 6.94 6.12 13.45
C THR A 66 5.43 6.01 13.31
N TYR A 67 4.97 4.89 12.77
CA TYR A 67 3.58 4.53 12.57
C TYR A 67 3.18 3.39 13.48
N ALA A 68 1.97 3.44 14.03
CA ALA A 68 1.31 2.33 14.68
C ALA A 68 -0.18 2.32 14.33
N ALA A 69 -0.74 1.16 14.06
CA ALA A 69 -2.19 1.01 13.97
C ALA A 69 -2.83 1.28 15.33
N SER A 70 -3.95 2.00 15.36
CA SER A 70 -4.63 2.40 16.59
C SER A 70 -6.15 2.27 16.41
N GLY A 71 -6.72 1.15 16.84
CA GLY A 71 -8.14 0.86 16.67
C GLY A 71 -8.54 0.83 15.18
N SER A 72 -9.47 1.71 14.80
CA SER A 72 -9.90 1.90 13.40
C SER A 72 -9.10 2.97 12.65
N GLY A 73 -7.90 3.32 13.15
CA GLY A 73 -7.08 4.39 12.60
C GLY A 73 -5.59 4.15 12.77
N ALA A 74 -4.85 5.23 12.78
CA ALA A 74 -3.39 5.23 12.90
C ALA A 74 -2.90 6.30 13.86
N GLN A 75 -1.76 6.04 14.47
CA GLN A 75 -0.97 7.00 15.23
C GLN A 75 0.41 7.12 14.59
N PHE A 76 0.81 8.36 14.34
CA PHE A 76 2.18 8.70 13.97
C PHE A 76 2.82 9.44 15.13
N VAL A 77 4.00 9.00 15.56
CA VAL A 77 4.82 9.72 16.55
C VAL A 77 5.93 10.44 15.78
N VAL A 78 6.06 11.74 15.99
CA VAL A 78 6.97 12.60 15.22
C VAL A 78 7.92 13.33 16.15
N ASN A 79 9.22 13.21 15.90
CA ASN A 79 10.29 13.94 16.56
C ASN A 79 10.78 15.05 15.61
N LEU A 80 10.18 16.23 15.69
CA LEU A 80 10.42 17.32 14.74
C LEU A 80 11.86 17.86 14.75
N GLU A 81 12.53 17.83 15.89
CA GLU A 81 13.94 18.27 16.01
C GLU A 81 14.94 17.29 15.40
N GLN A 82 14.54 16.01 15.27
CA GLN A 82 15.40 14.96 14.69
C GLN A 82 15.26 14.85 13.19
N LEU A 83 14.24 15.48 12.60
CA LEU A 83 14.05 15.46 11.15
C LEU A 83 15.22 16.14 10.45
N PRO A 84 15.78 15.52 9.39
CA PRO A 84 16.81 16.15 8.59
C PRO A 84 16.30 17.42 7.91
N ASP A 85 17.21 18.36 7.65
CA ASP A 85 16.85 19.62 7.02
C ASP A 85 16.28 19.47 5.59
N ALA A 86 16.48 18.32 4.97
CA ALA A 86 15.85 18.00 3.68
C ALA A 86 14.33 17.88 3.80
N ILE A 87 13.80 17.47 4.96
CA ILE A 87 12.37 17.31 5.20
C ILE A 87 11.80 18.63 5.74
N GLN A 88 11.00 19.29 4.93
CA GLN A 88 10.44 20.60 5.23
C GLN A 88 8.95 20.57 5.56
N LYS A 89 8.28 19.45 5.20
CA LYS A 89 6.86 19.27 5.47
C LYS A 89 6.54 17.80 5.69
N LEU A 90 5.63 17.54 6.61
CA LEU A 90 4.98 16.25 6.83
C LEU A 90 3.51 16.37 6.47
N VAL A 91 3.03 15.45 5.63
CA VAL A 91 1.66 15.45 5.11
C VAL A 91 0.97 14.19 5.58
N PHE A 92 -0.05 14.33 6.40
CA PHE A 92 -0.81 13.21 6.96
C PHE A 92 -2.08 13.01 6.16
N THR A 93 -2.23 11.80 5.62
CA THR A 93 -3.25 11.44 4.65
C THR A 93 -4.00 10.19 5.04
N VAL A 94 -5.22 10.08 4.54
CA VAL A 94 -5.98 8.83 4.53
C VAL A 94 -6.49 8.57 3.13
N SER A 95 -6.42 7.32 2.68
CA SER A 95 -6.96 6.87 1.40
C SER A 95 -7.88 5.67 1.60
N ILE A 96 -8.80 5.50 0.65
CA ILE A 96 -9.67 4.32 0.58
C ILE A 96 -8.96 3.27 -0.28
N ASP A 97 -8.80 2.08 0.28
CA ASP A 97 -8.42 0.89 -0.48
C ASP A 97 -9.68 0.24 -1.07
N GLY A 98 -9.69 0.09 -2.39
CA GLY A 98 -10.80 -0.52 -3.14
C GLY A 98 -11.95 0.44 -3.47
N ASN A 99 -13.18 -0.01 -3.24
CA ASN A 99 -14.40 0.70 -3.63
C ASN A 99 -14.85 1.72 -2.60
N GLY A 100 -15.53 2.78 -3.06
CA GLY A 100 -16.08 3.86 -2.24
C GLY A 100 -15.38 5.19 -2.46
N THR A 101 -15.89 6.22 -1.80
CA THR A 101 -15.37 7.59 -1.82
C THR A 101 -15.38 8.18 -0.41
N MET A 102 -14.65 9.27 -0.21
CA MET A 102 -14.65 9.98 1.08
C MET A 102 -16.01 10.58 1.42
N SER A 103 -16.93 10.71 0.47
CA SER A 103 -18.31 11.10 0.76
C SER A 103 -19.11 10.02 1.52
N ASP A 104 -18.63 8.78 1.54
CA ASP A 104 -19.29 7.65 2.20
C ASP A 104 -18.85 7.45 3.67
N ILE A 105 -17.86 8.24 4.15
CA ILE A 105 -17.44 8.16 5.53
C ILE A 105 -18.49 8.77 6.48
N THR A 106 -18.66 8.16 7.64
CA THR A 106 -19.50 8.74 8.72
C THR A 106 -18.74 9.79 9.49
N GLY A 107 -17.41 9.70 9.55
CA GLY A 107 -16.57 10.70 10.19
C GLY A 107 -15.08 10.39 10.01
N HIS A 108 -14.30 11.46 10.07
CA HIS A 108 -12.84 11.40 10.14
C HIS A 108 -12.35 12.39 11.20
N THR A 109 -11.41 11.97 12.02
CA THR A 109 -10.73 12.84 12.97
C THR A 109 -9.22 12.77 12.73
N ALA A 110 -8.57 13.94 12.74
CA ALA A 110 -7.12 14.05 12.76
C ALA A 110 -6.72 14.98 13.91
N ALA A 111 -6.00 14.44 14.88
CA ALA A 111 -5.68 15.14 16.12
C ALA A 111 -4.16 15.26 16.29
N ILE A 112 -3.70 16.46 16.65
CA ILE A 112 -2.35 16.72 17.17
C ILE A 112 -2.41 16.54 18.67
N ARG A 113 -1.55 15.65 19.20
CA ARG A 113 -1.53 15.29 20.61
C ARG A 113 -0.12 15.42 21.17
N GLN A 114 -0.02 15.70 22.44
CA GLN A 114 1.24 15.65 23.18
C GLN A 114 0.98 15.26 24.63
N ASN A 115 1.85 14.43 25.18
CA ASN A 115 1.72 13.92 26.56
C ASN A 115 0.35 13.30 26.86
N GLY A 116 -0.20 12.53 25.88
CA GLY A 116 -1.49 11.87 25.99
C GLY A 116 -2.72 12.79 25.85
N ARG A 117 -2.53 14.11 25.67
CA ARG A 117 -3.62 15.08 25.55
C ARG A 117 -3.80 15.54 24.11
N THR A 118 -5.04 15.60 23.64
CA THR A 118 -5.38 16.26 22.36
C THR A 118 -5.29 17.77 22.55
N VAL A 119 -4.44 18.41 21.76
CA VAL A 119 -4.26 19.87 21.76
C VAL A 119 -5.00 20.54 20.61
N LEU A 120 -4.98 19.93 19.43
CA LEU A 120 -5.68 20.38 18.23
C LEU A 120 -6.39 19.20 17.58
N GLU A 121 -7.59 19.39 17.05
CA GLU A 121 -8.37 18.32 16.42
C GLU A 121 -9.17 18.86 15.23
N LEU A 122 -9.03 18.20 14.10
CA LEU A 122 -9.83 18.41 12.88
C LEU A 122 -10.88 17.29 12.83
N ARG A 123 -12.14 17.68 12.61
CA ARG A 123 -13.24 16.75 12.38
C ARG A 123 -13.85 17.00 11.03
N LEU A 124 -14.01 15.93 10.27
CA LEU A 124 -14.58 15.93 8.93
C LEU A 124 -15.64 14.84 8.83
N SER A 125 -16.54 14.98 7.87
CA SER A 125 -17.58 14.02 7.56
C SER A 125 -17.66 13.78 6.07
N GLY A 126 -18.44 12.81 5.62
CA GLY A 126 -18.66 12.59 4.19
C GLY A 126 -19.24 13.81 3.48
N ALA A 127 -19.95 14.67 4.18
CA ALA A 127 -20.51 15.91 3.60
C ALA A 127 -19.44 16.93 3.16
N ASP A 128 -18.20 16.78 3.65
CA ASP A 128 -17.06 17.64 3.27
C ASP A 128 -16.42 17.24 1.94
N PHE A 129 -16.84 16.10 1.35
CA PHE A 129 -16.23 15.47 0.19
C PHE A 129 -17.29 15.08 -0.87
N HIS A 130 -16.80 14.73 -2.07
CA HIS A 130 -17.65 14.29 -3.18
C HIS A 130 -17.18 12.95 -3.77
N ARG A 131 -16.13 12.96 -4.59
CA ARG A 131 -15.62 11.78 -5.32
C ARG A 131 -14.20 11.41 -4.91
N GLU A 132 -13.66 12.11 -3.96
CA GLU A 132 -12.30 11.92 -3.49
C GLU A 132 -12.15 10.50 -2.87
N LYS A 133 -11.08 9.83 -3.20
CA LYS A 133 -10.66 8.56 -2.62
C LYS A 133 -9.52 8.69 -1.62
N ALA A 134 -8.83 9.84 -1.62
CA ALA A 134 -7.82 10.15 -0.62
C ALA A 134 -7.95 11.60 -0.19
N ILE A 135 -7.55 11.89 1.04
CA ILE A 135 -7.52 13.26 1.58
C ILE A 135 -6.20 13.52 2.30
N ILE A 136 -5.76 14.77 2.24
CA ILE A 136 -4.80 15.33 3.17
C ILE A 136 -5.60 15.88 4.35
N ALA A 137 -5.41 15.36 5.53
CA ALA A 137 -6.08 15.85 6.72
C ALA A 137 -5.32 17.04 7.33
N ILE A 138 -4.08 16.81 7.74
CA ILE A 138 -3.24 17.80 8.42
C ILE A 138 -1.86 17.82 7.76
N GLU A 139 -1.23 18.99 7.76
CA GLU A 139 0.20 19.19 7.44
C GLU A 139 0.93 19.78 8.63
N LEU A 140 2.18 19.34 8.86
CA LEU A 140 3.17 20.07 9.65
C LEU A 140 4.26 20.56 8.70
N TYR A 141 4.59 21.85 8.72
CA TYR A 141 5.54 22.41 7.76
C TYR A 141 6.41 23.53 8.34
N LYS A 142 7.64 23.67 7.82
CA LYS A 142 8.57 24.77 8.18
C LYS A 142 8.28 26.00 7.32
N LYS A 143 8.08 27.14 7.96
CA LYS A 143 8.12 28.48 7.35
C LYS A 143 8.74 29.45 8.34
N GLY A 144 10.06 29.41 8.41
CA GLY A 144 10.84 30.00 9.51
C GLY A 144 10.73 29.16 10.79
N VAL A 145 9.51 28.88 11.24
CA VAL A 145 9.18 28.02 12.38
C VAL A 145 8.25 26.88 11.93
N TRP A 146 8.11 25.85 12.74
CA TRP A 146 7.15 24.79 12.52
C TRP A 146 5.71 25.31 12.68
N ARG A 147 4.89 24.97 11.73
CA ARG A 147 3.47 25.33 11.65
C ARG A 147 2.62 24.10 11.38
N PHE A 148 1.35 24.16 11.71
CA PHE A 148 0.35 23.21 11.25
C PHE A 148 -0.60 23.83 10.24
N GLY A 149 -1.24 23.00 9.43
CA GLY A 149 -2.34 23.35 8.54
C GLY A 149 -3.43 22.29 8.56
N ALA A 150 -4.68 22.68 8.83
CA ALA A 150 -5.87 21.84 8.65
C ALA A 150 -6.28 21.90 7.17
N VAL A 151 -5.86 20.94 6.36
CA VAL A 151 -5.94 21.03 4.89
C VAL A 151 -7.29 20.57 4.39
N ALA A 152 -7.72 19.37 4.74
CA ALA A 152 -8.97 18.73 4.29
C ALA A 152 -9.16 18.79 2.76
N SER A 153 -8.09 18.57 1.99
CA SER A 153 -8.08 18.56 0.52
C SER A 153 -8.08 17.15 0.00
N GLY A 154 -8.88 16.88 -1.04
CA GLY A 154 -9.08 15.54 -1.57
C GLY A 154 -8.50 15.30 -2.95
N PHE A 155 -8.32 14.01 -3.29
CA PHE A 155 -7.81 13.50 -4.56
C PHE A 155 -8.73 12.39 -5.07
N ASN A 156 -9.20 12.52 -6.31
CA ASN A 156 -10.16 11.57 -6.89
C ASN A 156 -9.53 10.22 -7.25
N GLY A 157 -8.27 10.19 -7.67
CA GLY A 157 -7.53 8.97 -8.00
C GLY A 157 -6.87 8.30 -6.77
N GLY A 158 -7.27 8.67 -5.55
CA GLY A 158 -6.80 8.02 -4.34
C GLY A 158 -5.32 8.26 -4.04
N LEU A 159 -4.66 7.20 -3.53
CA LEU A 159 -3.23 7.24 -3.17
C LEU A 159 -2.34 7.56 -4.37
N GLY A 160 -2.67 7.07 -5.57
CA GLY A 160 -1.89 7.32 -6.78
C GLY A 160 -1.83 8.80 -7.17
N ASP A 161 -2.98 9.51 -7.15
CA ASP A 161 -3.00 10.96 -7.40
C ASP A 161 -2.20 11.72 -6.33
N LEU A 162 -2.28 11.25 -5.10
CA LEU A 162 -1.58 11.84 -3.96
C LEU A 162 -0.06 11.67 -4.11
N LEU A 163 0.42 10.47 -4.45
CA LEU A 163 1.83 10.19 -4.75
C LEU A 163 2.34 11.07 -5.90
N ARG A 164 1.61 11.14 -7.00
CA ARG A 164 1.97 11.99 -8.15
C ARG A 164 2.05 13.47 -7.78
N ALA A 165 1.15 13.94 -6.91
CA ALA A 165 1.18 15.32 -6.43
C ALA A 165 2.45 15.67 -5.65
N TYR A 166 3.05 14.69 -5.00
CA TYR A 166 4.32 14.85 -4.26
C TYR A 166 5.54 14.35 -5.04
N GLY A 167 5.42 14.09 -6.35
CA GLY A 167 6.52 13.68 -7.22
C GLY A 167 7.03 12.28 -6.93
N GLY A 168 6.30 11.51 -6.11
CA GLY A 168 6.45 10.08 -5.99
C GLY A 168 5.90 9.44 -7.28
N GLU A 169 6.57 8.45 -7.77
CA GLU A 169 5.96 7.50 -8.67
C GLU A 169 5.20 6.53 -7.77
N GLU A 170 3.89 6.37 -8.02
CA GLU A 170 3.26 5.13 -7.66
C GLU A 170 4.18 4.09 -8.33
N LEU A 171 4.96 3.36 -7.54
CA LEU A 171 5.18 2.00 -7.91
C LEU A 171 3.76 1.42 -7.87
N THR A 172 2.98 1.70 -8.88
CA THR A 172 2.16 0.69 -9.43
C THR A 172 3.21 -0.44 -9.45
N GLU A 173 3.08 -1.45 -8.57
CA GLU A 173 3.19 -2.76 -9.20
C GLU A 173 2.52 -2.45 -10.50
N ALA A 174 3.36 -2.14 -11.48
CA ALA A 174 2.83 -1.91 -12.78
C ALA A 174 1.99 -3.16 -12.89
N GLU A 175 0.64 -2.97 -12.76
CA GLU A 175 -0.06 -3.70 -13.74
C GLU A 175 0.77 -3.35 -14.94
N PRO A 176 1.68 -4.23 -15.38
CA PRO A 176 2.14 -4.02 -16.71
C PRO A 176 0.79 -3.80 -17.39
N ALA A 177 0.61 -2.70 -18.15
CA ALA A 177 -0.17 -2.80 -19.32
C ALA A 177 0.55 -3.90 -20.14
N VAL A 178 0.65 -5.04 -19.51
CA VAL A 178 0.51 -6.33 -20.10
C VAL A 178 -0.84 -6.14 -20.75
N GLN A 179 -0.78 -5.60 -21.97
CA GLN A 179 -1.54 -6.30 -22.97
C GLN A 179 -1.47 -7.72 -22.43
N LYS A 180 -2.59 -8.17 -21.74
CA LYS A 180 -2.79 -9.58 -21.47
C LYS A 180 -2.72 -10.18 -22.88
N VAL A 181 -1.47 -10.40 -23.34
CA VAL A 181 -1.21 -11.30 -24.44
C VAL A 181 -1.77 -12.56 -23.85
N SER A 182 -2.99 -12.88 -24.29
CA SER A 182 -3.83 -13.81 -23.56
C SER A 182 -2.94 -14.98 -23.22
N LEU A 183 -3.03 -15.52 -21.99
CA LEU A 183 -2.28 -16.70 -21.58
C LEU A 183 -2.23 -17.73 -22.74
N GLU A 184 -3.30 -17.83 -23.51
CA GLU A 184 -3.41 -18.62 -24.71
C GLU A 184 -2.35 -18.24 -25.77
N LYS A 185 -2.12 -16.95 -26.06
CA LYS A 185 -1.10 -16.53 -27.02
C LYS A 185 0.33 -16.74 -26.54
N ARG A 186 0.59 -16.61 -25.23
CA ARG A 186 1.89 -16.97 -24.63
C ARG A 186 2.11 -18.49 -24.71
N LEU A 187 1.13 -19.28 -24.29
CA LEU A 187 1.19 -20.74 -24.37
C LEU A 187 1.28 -21.24 -25.82
N GLU A 188 0.59 -20.62 -26.77
CA GLU A 188 0.71 -20.94 -28.20
C GLU A 188 2.15 -20.76 -28.71
N ARG A 189 2.87 -19.76 -28.20
CA ARG A 189 4.24 -19.47 -28.60
C ARG A 189 5.28 -20.30 -27.85
N GLU A 190 5.13 -20.45 -26.53
CA GLU A 190 6.16 -21.00 -25.63
C GLU A 190 5.89 -22.46 -25.22
N ALA A 191 4.63 -22.88 -25.17
CA ALA A 191 4.23 -24.22 -24.75
C ALA A 191 2.89 -24.64 -25.38
N PRO A 192 2.81 -24.81 -26.71
CA PRO A 192 1.56 -25.06 -27.43
C PRO A 192 0.78 -26.30 -26.94
N GLN A 193 1.48 -27.27 -26.37
CA GLN A 193 0.88 -28.46 -25.76
C GLN A 193 0.01 -28.18 -24.52
N LEU A 194 0.19 -27.00 -23.89
CA LEU A 194 -0.56 -26.61 -22.68
C LEU A 194 -1.81 -25.78 -22.97
N VAL A 195 -2.02 -25.34 -24.20
CA VAL A 195 -3.18 -24.53 -24.62
C VAL A 195 -4.49 -25.27 -24.33
N SER A 196 -4.53 -26.57 -24.53
CA SER A 196 -5.71 -27.41 -24.25
C SER A 196 -6.08 -27.46 -22.77
N LEU A 197 -5.13 -27.23 -21.88
CA LEU A 197 -5.32 -27.19 -20.42
C LEU A 197 -5.73 -25.79 -19.92
N ALA A 198 -5.33 -24.73 -20.62
CA ALA A 198 -5.66 -23.35 -20.25
C ALA A 198 -7.14 -23.01 -20.45
N LYS A 199 -7.76 -23.52 -21.50
CA LYS A 199 -9.18 -23.22 -21.81
C LYS A 199 -10.18 -23.68 -20.72
N PRO A 200 -10.16 -24.95 -20.26
CA PRO A 200 -11.05 -25.39 -19.18
C PRO A 200 -10.78 -24.65 -17.87
N LEU A 201 -9.52 -24.32 -17.58
CA LEU A 201 -9.13 -23.57 -16.40
C LEU A 201 -9.77 -22.17 -16.40
N ARG A 202 -9.67 -21.45 -17.50
CA ARG A 202 -10.25 -20.11 -17.64
C ARG A 202 -11.76 -20.09 -17.38
N VAL A 203 -12.49 -21.06 -17.94
CA VAL A 203 -13.94 -21.18 -17.71
C VAL A 203 -14.26 -21.43 -16.23
N GLU A 204 -13.45 -22.24 -15.55
CA GLU A 204 -13.67 -22.50 -14.13
C GLU A 204 -13.33 -21.29 -13.25
N LEU A 205 -12.27 -20.53 -13.59
CA LEU A 205 -11.91 -19.29 -12.91
C LEU A 205 -12.95 -18.19 -13.11
N GLU A 206 -13.54 -18.09 -14.31
CA GLU A 206 -14.61 -17.15 -14.62
C GLU A 206 -15.85 -17.42 -13.77
N LYS A 207 -16.27 -18.69 -13.64
CA LYS A 207 -17.37 -19.09 -12.77
C LYS A 207 -17.16 -18.73 -11.30
N ARG A 208 -15.92 -18.64 -10.86
CA ARG A 208 -15.55 -18.33 -9.49
C ARG A 208 -15.21 -16.85 -9.26
N ASN A 209 -15.31 -15.99 -10.28
CA ASN A 209 -14.90 -14.59 -10.28
C ASN A 209 -13.41 -14.40 -9.90
N LEU A 210 -12.53 -15.27 -10.39
CA LEU A 210 -11.10 -15.27 -10.09
C LEU A 210 -10.22 -14.85 -11.29
N LEU A 211 -10.81 -14.38 -12.39
CA LEU A 211 -10.06 -13.96 -13.59
C LEU A 211 -9.18 -12.74 -13.36
N ASP A 212 -9.59 -11.86 -12.44
CA ASP A 212 -8.87 -10.63 -12.10
C ASP A 212 -8.06 -10.77 -10.81
N CYS A 213 -8.00 -11.97 -10.24
CA CYS A 213 -7.18 -12.26 -9.07
C CYS A 213 -5.70 -12.28 -9.46
N VAL A 214 -4.87 -11.56 -8.73
CA VAL A 214 -3.41 -11.59 -8.85
C VAL A 214 -2.85 -12.28 -7.61
N ALA A 215 -2.03 -13.31 -7.81
CA ALA A 215 -1.42 -14.06 -6.72
C ALA A 215 -0.11 -14.71 -7.17
N ARG A 216 0.91 -14.68 -6.33
CA ARG A 216 2.12 -15.47 -6.56
C ARG A 216 1.83 -16.95 -6.46
N VAL A 217 2.25 -17.69 -7.46
CA VAL A 217 2.08 -19.15 -7.51
C VAL A 217 3.43 -19.82 -7.29
N ALA A 218 3.52 -20.65 -6.25
CA ALA A 218 4.70 -21.45 -5.98
C ALA A 218 4.37 -22.95 -6.03
N LEU A 219 5.18 -23.72 -6.73
CA LEU A 219 5.10 -25.19 -6.76
C LEU A 219 6.19 -25.79 -5.89
N VAL A 220 5.78 -26.56 -4.88
CA VAL A 220 6.69 -27.24 -3.97
C VAL A 220 6.59 -28.75 -4.20
N LEU A 221 7.67 -29.36 -4.66
CA LEU A 221 7.72 -30.80 -4.95
C LEU A 221 8.54 -31.57 -3.92
N ASP A 222 7.98 -32.67 -3.44
CA ASP A 222 8.71 -33.66 -2.64
C ASP A 222 9.57 -34.53 -3.57
N ILE A 223 10.89 -34.50 -3.39
CA ILE A 223 11.86 -35.32 -4.12
C ILE A 223 12.46 -36.44 -3.25
N SER A 224 11.80 -36.80 -2.13
CA SER A 224 12.25 -37.94 -1.30
C SER A 224 12.23 -39.26 -2.07
N GLY A 225 12.98 -40.24 -1.59
CA GLY A 225 13.09 -41.53 -2.25
C GLY A 225 11.76 -42.23 -2.50
N SER A 226 10.74 -41.98 -1.67
CA SER A 226 9.38 -42.52 -1.84
C SER A 226 8.68 -42.00 -3.10
N MET A 227 9.10 -40.86 -3.63
CA MET A 227 8.53 -40.21 -4.83
C MET A 227 9.18 -40.66 -6.15
N THR A 228 10.29 -41.41 -6.07
CA THR A 228 11.07 -41.81 -7.28
C THR A 228 10.21 -42.51 -8.33
N GLN A 229 9.33 -43.40 -7.95
CA GLN A 229 8.46 -44.11 -8.88
C GLN A 229 7.46 -43.18 -9.57
N ARG A 230 6.95 -42.18 -8.86
CA ARG A 230 6.02 -41.17 -9.41
C ARG A 230 6.69 -40.21 -10.40
N TYR A 231 7.95 -39.90 -10.20
CA TYR A 231 8.72 -39.12 -11.17
C TYR A 231 9.08 -39.94 -12.39
N ASN A 232 9.49 -41.20 -12.21
CA ASN A 232 9.82 -42.07 -13.32
C ASN A 232 8.64 -42.42 -14.23
N ASN A 233 7.42 -42.42 -13.73
CA ASN A 233 6.20 -42.65 -14.52
C ASN A 233 5.57 -41.37 -15.10
N GLY A 234 6.22 -40.21 -14.97
CA GLY A 234 5.76 -38.93 -15.55
C GLY A 234 4.77 -38.12 -14.71
N THR A 235 4.36 -38.62 -13.53
CA THR A 235 3.39 -37.89 -12.66
C THR A 235 3.91 -36.52 -12.26
N GLY A 236 5.22 -36.38 -12.01
CA GLY A 236 5.83 -35.08 -11.70
C GLY A 236 5.67 -34.07 -12.83
N GLN A 237 5.91 -34.48 -14.07
CA GLN A 237 5.73 -33.61 -15.25
C GLN A 237 4.26 -33.25 -15.46
N GLU A 238 3.33 -34.14 -15.19
CA GLU A 238 1.91 -33.89 -15.28
C GLU A 238 1.43 -32.81 -14.27
N ILE A 239 1.98 -32.83 -13.05
CA ILE A 239 1.70 -31.80 -12.03
C ILE A 239 2.20 -30.43 -12.52
N VAL A 240 3.44 -30.35 -13.01
CA VAL A 240 4.01 -29.10 -13.55
C VAL A 240 3.14 -28.58 -14.70
N ASN A 241 2.77 -29.44 -15.65
CA ASN A 241 1.95 -29.06 -16.80
C ASN A 241 0.57 -28.53 -16.42
N LYS A 242 -0.02 -29.02 -15.31
CA LYS A 242 -1.30 -28.52 -14.78
C LYS A 242 -1.15 -27.22 -13.98
N THR A 243 -0.01 -27.01 -13.34
CA THR A 243 0.23 -25.82 -12.50
C THR A 243 0.69 -24.61 -13.32
N LEU A 244 1.43 -24.84 -14.42
CA LEU A 244 1.95 -23.75 -15.26
C LEU A 244 0.86 -22.82 -15.82
N PRO A 245 -0.30 -23.32 -16.33
CA PRO A 245 -1.41 -22.44 -16.74
C PRO A 245 -2.02 -21.64 -15.59
N LEU A 246 -2.02 -22.18 -14.36
CA LEU A 246 -2.46 -21.46 -13.16
C LEU A 246 -1.52 -20.31 -12.83
N ALA A 247 -0.21 -20.56 -12.83
CA ALA A 247 0.78 -19.52 -12.60
C ALA A 247 0.63 -18.39 -13.62
N GLY A 248 0.57 -18.73 -14.92
CA GLY A 248 0.40 -17.73 -15.97
C GLY A 248 -0.93 -16.95 -15.92
N GLN A 249 -1.93 -17.41 -15.17
CA GLN A 249 -3.19 -16.70 -14.99
C GLN A 249 -3.19 -15.78 -13.76
N PHE A 250 -2.54 -16.19 -12.68
CA PHE A 250 -2.55 -15.49 -11.40
C PHE A 250 -1.31 -14.64 -11.18
N ASP A 251 -0.15 -15.06 -11.71
CA ASP A 251 1.11 -14.38 -11.48
C ASP A 251 1.23 -13.12 -12.38
N ASP A 252 1.74 -12.04 -11.81
CA ASP A 252 1.91 -10.76 -12.47
C ASP A 252 3.10 -10.75 -13.44
N ASP A 253 4.17 -11.48 -13.12
CA ASP A 253 5.36 -11.64 -13.97
C ASP A 253 5.31 -12.89 -14.86
N GLY A 254 4.34 -13.80 -14.61
CA GLY A 254 4.15 -15.05 -15.32
C GLY A 254 5.24 -16.08 -15.04
N GLU A 255 5.99 -15.89 -13.94
CA GLU A 255 6.99 -16.84 -13.47
C GLU A 255 6.39 -17.78 -12.43
N LEU A 256 6.80 -19.05 -12.43
CA LEU A 256 6.42 -20.04 -11.44
C LEU A 256 7.58 -20.24 -10.48
N ASP A 257 7.42 -19.85 -9.22
CA ASP A 257 8.38 -20.19 -8.18
C ASP A 257 8.43 -21.71 -7.96
N PHE A 258 9.59 -22.29 -8.21
CA PHE A 258 9.78 -23.73 -8.13
C PHE A 258 10.65 -24.11 -6.93
N TRP A 259 10.09 -24.90 -6.03
CA TRP A 259 10.79 -25.40 -4.86
C TRP A 259 10.75 -26.92 -4.83
N TYR A 260 11.80 -27.51 -4.37
CA TYR A 260 11.81 -28.94 -4.04
C TYR A 260 12.38 -29.17 -2.66
N TYR A 261 11.92 -30.19 -1.99
CA TYR A 261 12.47 -30.62 -0.71
C TYR A 261 12.72 -32.13 -0.73
N GLY A 262 13.85 -32.49 -0.12
CA GLY A 262 14.18 -33.85 0.27
C GLY A 262 14.54 -33.80 1.75
N THR A 263 15.82 -33.99 2.10
CA THR A 263 16.33 -33.75 3.45
C THR A 263 16.45 -32.26 3.79
N THR A 264 16.56 -31.37 2.79
CA THR A 264 16.60 -29.90 2.92
C THR A 264 15.89 -29.26 1.74
N PRO A 265 15.13 -28.16 1.96
CA PRO A 265 14.48 -27.43 0.88
C PRO A 265 15.52 -26.67 0.03
N LYS A 266 15.31 -26.63 -1.30
CA LYS A 266 16.10 -25.85 -2.24
C LYS A 266 15.18 -25.18 -3.26
N ARG A 267 15.46 -23.91 -3.58
CA ARG A 267 14.84 -23.19 -4.69
C ARG A 267 15.62 -23.49 -5.99
N MET A 268 14.90 -23.75 -7.07
CA MET A 268 15.54 -23.81 -8.39
C MET A 268 15.80 -22.39 -8.90
N PRO A 269 16.93 -22.14 -9.57
CA PRO A 269 17.08 -20.89 -10.30
C PRO A 269 16.03 -20.79 -11.39
N SER A 270 15.43 -19.60 -11.49
CA SER A 270 14.49 -19.20 -12.54
C SER A 270 15.13 -19.22 -13.91
#